data_c4dfb951bc98218c5aefa6c0dfa7e604
#
_entry.id   c4dfb951bc98218c5aefa6c0dfa7e604
#
_cell.length_a   1.000
_cell.length_b   1.000
_cell.length_c   1.000
_cell.angle_alpha   90.00
_cell.angle_beta   90.00
_cell.angle_gamma   90.00
#
_symmetry.space_group_name_H-M   'P 1'
#
loop_
_entity.id
_entity.type
_entity.pdbx_description
1 polymer ?
#
loop_
_entity_poly.entity_id
_entity_poly.type
_entity_poly.pdbx_seq_one_letter_code
_entity_poly.pdbx_strand_id
1 'polypeptide(L)'
;MRRALEQLLGTEPVTERFVEDLWPAGLMAVRAGAERKPALVVRPGDVEGVSRVLRWASREGVTVTPLGGGSGVCGAINRTAGELLLDLGALSAFDIDESDLVVRAGAGVNGLVLEQALNDRGLTLGHFPSSLPVATVGGLIATRSSGQQSSYHGNIEDLVLGLSVVLPDGTVATARKPARSAVGPALHELFVGSEGAFGIVVEAVLAARRLPAMVAGRGVSFPTLGAGLGAMREVMQRDLRPLVMRLYDVEDTAFQSSEAEGCLLVVAVAGEPEVAGAQARVLDRILAGASQLGEAPWQAWLEHRFRLSAERMRRLLEAPASYLDTIEVAACWSALEALHADVKAGLAAEGAALCHFSHATPQGCCAYFTFAGSAPTEEAAAQAHRRAWTAAMDACDRHGATIGHHHGAGSARAPWIEREMGEWLQVWKAIHAALDPVAIMNPRALGGRR
;
A
#
# COMPACT_ATOMS: atom_id res chain seq x y z
N MET A 1 23.77 -23.61 -1.19
CA MET A 1 23.19 -22.29 -1.47
C MET A 1 24.05 -21.15 -0.94
N ARG A 2 24.27 -20.97 0.38
CA ARG A 2 25.05 -19.84 0.96
C ARG A 2 26.44 -19.69 0.34
N ARG A 3 27.28 -20.75 0.32
CA ARG A 3 28.63 -20.69 -0.29
C ARG A 3 28.63 -20.26 -1.76
N ALA A 4 27.64 -20.68 -2.54
CA ALA A 4 27.53 -20.28 -3.95
C ALA A 4 27.25 -18.78 -4.10
N LEU A 5 26.38 -18.22 -3.24
CA LEU A 5 26.07 -16.80 -3.21
C LEU A 5 27.26 -15.97 -2.70
N GLU A 6 27.99 -16.46 -1.70
CA GLU A 6 29.22 -15.84 -1.20
C GLU A 6 30.32 -15.81 -2.28
N GLN A 7 30.43 -16.86 -3.09
CA GLN A 7 31.34 -16.87 -4.26
C GLN A 7 30.90 -15.91 -5.35
N LEU A 8 29.58 -15.76 -5.52
CA LEU A 8 29.00 -14.89 -6.57
C LEU A 8 29.13 -13.40 -6.25
N LEU A 9 28.95 -13.02 -4.98
CA LEU A 9 28.83 -11.63 -4.51
C LEU A 9 29.87 -11.20 -3.47
N GLY A 10 30.65 -12.14 -2.90
CA GLY A 10 31.42 -11.94 -1.70
C GLY A 10 30.64 -12.32 -0.43
N THR A 11 31.30 -12.31 0.74
CA THR A 11 30.73 -12.82 1.99
C THR A 11 29.80 -11.84 2.70
N GLU A 12 30.11 -10.54 2.66
CA GLU A 12 29.39 -9.50 3.40
C GLU A 12 27.89 -9.34 3.03
N PRO A 13 27.50 -9.41 1.74
CA PRO A 13 26.09 -9.25 1.36
C PRO A 13 25.23 -10.50 1.59
N VAL A 14 25.78 -11.60 2.18
CA VAL A 14 25.04 -12.85 2.41
C VAL A 14 24.94 -13.11 3.90
N THR A 15 23.71 -13.04 4.42
CA THR A 15 23.42 -13.21 5.85
C THR A 15 22.28 -14.21 6.06
N GLU A 16 22.20 -14.77 7.26
CA GLU A 16 21.08 -15.60 7.69
C GLU A 16 20.39 -14.88 8.85
N ARG A 17 19.12 -14.51 8.66
CA ARG A 17 18.38 -13.76 9.68
C ARG A 17 16.89 -14.09 9.63
N PHE A 18 16.21 -13.84 10.75
CA PHE A 18 14.76 -13.83 10.79
C PHE A 18 14.24 -12.55 10.15
N VAL A 19 13.41 -12.70 9.12
CA VAL A 19 12.71 -11.58 8.43
C VAL A 19 11.23 -11.90 8.39
N GLU A 20 10.40 -10.93 8.63
CA GLU A 20 8.94 -11.03 8.53
C GLU A 20 8.38 -9.66 8.14
N ASP A 21 7.26 -9.65 7.46
CA ASP A 21 6.45 -8.46 7.29
C ASP A 21 5.52 -8.24 8.51
N LEU A 22 4.63 -7.28 8.40
CA LEU A 22 3.69 -6.92 9.45
C LEU A 22 2.32 -7.62 9.30
N TRP A 23 2.26 -8.73 8.56
CA TRP A 23 1.02 -9.47 8.36
C TRP A 23 0.47 -10.01 9.69
N PRO A 24 -0.71 -9.54 10.16
CA PRO A 24 -1.24 -9.89 11.46
C PRO A 24 -1.43 -11.39 11.67
N ALA A 25 -1.98 -12.10 10.67
CA ALA A 25 -2.17 -13.55 10.77
C ALA A 25 -0.84 -14.32 10.90
N GLY A 26 0.23 -13.82 10.24
CA GLY A 26 1.58 -14.39 10.39
C GLY A 26 2.15 -14.17 11.79
N LEU A 27 1.97 -12.97 12.36
CA LEU A 27 2.39 -12.64 13.73
C LEU A 27 1.59 -13.44 14.76
N MET A 28 0.29 -13.60 14.59
CA MET A 28 -0.57 -14.45 15.42
C MET A 28 -0.12 -15.91 15.39
N ALA A 29 0.19 -16.45 14.20
CA ALA A 29 0.69 -17.82 14.06
C ALA A 29 2.01 -18.04 14.82
N VAL A 30 2.94 -17.07 14.78
CA VAL A 30 4.19 -17.12 15.56
C VAL A 30 3.89 -17.09 17.06
N ARG A 31 3.00 -16.24 17.52
CA ARG A 31 2.57 -16.19 18.93
C ARG A 31 1.92 -17.51 19.38
N ALA A 32 1.17 -18.17 18.50
CA ALA A 32 0.62 -19.51 18.72
C ALA A 32 1.64 -20.67 18.65
N GLY A 33 2.91 -20.37 18.48
CA GLY A 33 3.98 -21.38 18.48
C GLY A 33 4.40 -21.89 17.10
N ALA A 34 3.98 -21.26 16.02
CA ALA A 34 4.48 -21.62 14.68
C ALA A 34 6.00 -21.44 14.59
N GLU A 35 6.66 -22.43 14.01
CA GLU A 35 8.12 -22.42 13.88
C GLU A 35 8.60 -21.27 13.00
N ARG A 36 9.52 -20.47 13.54
CA ARG A 36 10.23 -19.43 12.79
C ARG A 36 11.55 -20.00 12.26
N LYS A 37 11.77 -19.87 10.96
CA LYS A 37 13.04 -20.26 10.34
C LYS A 37 13.77 -19.03 9.81
N PRO A 38 15.08 -18.90 10.03
CA PRO A 38 15.84 -17.83 9.42
C PRO A 38 15.83 -17.99 7.90
N ALA A 39 15.76 -16.86 7.19
CA ALA A 39 15.90 -16.82 5.73
C ALA A 39 17.36 -16.55 5.36
N LEU A 40 17.81 -17.09 4.24
CA LEU A 40 19.03 -16.65 3.63
C LEU A 40 18.74 -15.32 2.90
N VAL A 41 19.39 -14.25 3.34
CA VAL A 41 19.21 -12.90 2.81
C VAL A 41 20.48 -12.51 2.07
N VAL A 42 20.31 -12.12 0.82
CA VAL A 42 21.39 -11.59 -0.01
C VAL A 42 21.10 -10.13 -0.33
N ARG A 43 22.13 -9.25 -0.18
CA ARG A 43 22.00 -7.81 -0.38
C ARG A 43 23.03 -7.32 -1.40
N PRO A 44 22.72 -7.42 -2.71
CA PRO A 44 23.60 -6.93 -3.77
C PRO A 44 23.83 -5.42 -3.65
N GLY A 45 25.08 -4.98 -3.92
CA GLY A 45 25.44 -3.57 -3.86
C GLY A 45 24.99 -2.75 -5.09
N ASP A 46 24.68 -3.43 -6.20
CA ASP A 46 24.35 -2.81 -7.48
C ASP A 46 23.38 -3.66 -8.32
N VAL A 47 22.94 -3.11 -9.44
CA VAL A 47 22.00 -3.77 -10.39
C VAL A 47 22.62 -5.02 -11.02
N GLU A 48 23.93 -5.02 -11.27
CA GLU A 48 24.63 -6.18 -11.84
C GLU A 48 24.65 -7.33 -10.82
N GLY A 49 24.82 -7.04 -9.55
CA GLY A 49 24.69 -8.02 -8.45
C GLY A 49 23.30 -8.65 -8.41
N VAL A 50 22.23 -7.86 -8.56
CA VAL A 50 20.86 -8.38 -8.68
C VAL A 50 20.72 -9.31 -9.89
N SER A 51 21.23 -8.88 -11.05
CA SER A 51 21.23 -9.69 -12.28
C SER A 51 21.96 -11.03 -12.09
N ARG A 52 23.15 -11.02 -11.48
CA ARG A 52 23.90 -12.26 -11.19
C ARG A 52 23.13 -13.20 -10.26
N VAL A 53 22.47 -12.68 -9.22
CA VAL A 53 21.68 -13.50 -8.30
C VAL A 53 20.49 -14.13 -9.01
N LEU A 54 19.72 -13.39 -9.81
CA LEU A 54 18.57 -13.93 -10.54
C LEU A 54 19.00 -14.96 -11.57
N ARG A 55 20.06 -14.69 -12.34
CA ARG A 55 20.62 -15.64 -13.31
C ARG A 55 21.09 -16.93 -12.64
N TRP A 56 21.71 -16.85 -11.48
CA TRP A 56 22.08 -18.01 -10.69
C TRP A 56 20.84 -18.75 -10.17
N ALA A 57 19.88 -18.03 -9.57
CA ALA A 57 18.64 -18.61 -9.04
C ALA A 57 17.83 -19.34 -10.13
N SER A 58 17.75 -18.76 -11.32
CA SER A 58 17.08 -19.37 -12.48
C SER A 58 17.73 -20.70 -12.90
N ARG A 59 19.06 -20.76 -12.90
CA ARG A 59 19.78 -22.01 -13.24
C ARG A 59 19.64 -23.09 -12.18
N GLU A 60 19.61 -22.71 -10.90
CA GLU A 60 19.54 -23.63 -9.76
C GLU A 60 18.10 -23.95 -9.34
N GLY A 61 17.08 -23.31 -9.94
CA GLY A 61 15.69 -23.48 -9.55
C GLY A 61 15.38 -22.97 -8.14
N VAL A 62 16.10 -21.96 -7.67
CA VAL A 62 15.94 -21.39 -6.32
C VAL A 62 14.95 -20.24 -6.37
N THR A 63 13.91 -20.29 -5.51
CA THR A 63 12.93 -19.20 -5.42
C THR A 63 13.53 -17.96 -4.77
N VAL A 64 13.21 -16.79 -5.31
CA VAL A 64 13.66 -15.47 -4.85
C VAL A 64 12.47 -14.60 -4.51
N THR A 65 12.45 -14.07 -3.29
CA THR A 65 11.47 -13.08 -2.85
C THR A 65 12.16 -11.74 -2.62
N PRO A 66 11.73 -10.65 -3.30
CA PRO A 66 12.31 -9.32 -3.07
C PRO A 66 11.95 -8.79 -1.67
N LEU A 67 12.89 -8.10 -1.06
CA LEU A 67 12.75 -7.45 0.24
C LEU A 67 13.08 -5.96 0.12
N GLY A 68 12.10 -5.12 0.42
CA GLY A 68 12.28 -3.68 0.64
C GLY A 68 12.32 -3.35 2.13
N GLY A 69 11.46 -2.43 2.59
CA GLY A 69 11.39 -2.03 4.00
C GLY A 69 10.69 -3.03 4.94
N GLY A 70 10.07 -4.09 4.43
CA GLY A 70 9.36 -5.08 5.26
C GLY A 70 8.09 -4.54 5.93
N SER A 71 7.50 -3.49 5.39
CA SER A 71 6.29 -2.83 5.93
C SER A 71 4.97 -3.43 5.44
N GLY A 72 5.00 -4.46 4.60
CA GLY A 72 3.81 -5.12 4.07
C GLY A 72 2.96 -5.77 5.17
N VAL A 73 1.65 -5.79 4.97
CA VAL A 73 0.67 -6.35 5.92
C VAL A 73 -0.11 -7.53 5.34
N CYS A 74 0.27 -8.03 4.16
CA CYS A 74 -0.43 -9.08 3.44
C CYS A 74 0.34 -10.41 3.31
N GLY A 75 1.50 -10.56 3.95
CA GLY A 75 2.26 -11.82 3.93
C GLY A 75 2.98 -12.08 2.60
N ALA A 76 3.40 -11.05 1.88
CA ALA A 76 4.15 -11.19 0.62
C ALA A 76 5.58 -11.70 0.82
N ILE A 77 6.15 -11.51 2.02
CA ILE A 77 7.48 -11.98 2.41
C ILE A 77 7.47 -12.95 3.59
N ASN A 78 6.32 -13.53 3.91
CA ASN A 78 6.19 -14.54 4.94
C ASN A 78 6.90 -15.84 4.51
N ARG A 79 7.62 -16.50 5.45
CA ARG A 79 8.67 -17.45 5.16
C ARG A 79 8.23 -18.92 5.10
N THR A 80 8.70 -19.62 4.07
CA THR A 80 8.88 -21.07 4.08
C THR A 80 10.37 -21.42 4.03
N ALA A 81 10.75 -22.60 4.51
CA ALA A 81 12.15 -23.05 4.45
C ALA A 81 12.63 -23.13 2.98
N GLY A 82 13.88 -22.71 2.75
CA GLY A 82 14.51 -22.80 1.43
C GLY A 82 14.38 -21.57 0.55
N GLU A 83 13.69 -20.51 1.00
CA GLU A 83 13.59 -19.25 0.26
C GLU A 83 14.85 -18.39 0.40
N LEU A 84 15.19 -17.73 -0.72
CA LEU A 84 16.18 -16.68 -0.77
C LEU A 84 15.46 -15.33 -0.78
N LEU A 85 15.79 -14.46 0.20
CA LEU A 85 15.34 -13.08 0.20
C LEU A 85 16.40 -12.19 -0.46
N LEU A 86 15.96 -11.38 -1.41
CA LEU A 86 16.80 -10.43 -2.12
C LEU A 86 16.55 -9.02 -1.54
N ASP A 87 17.43 -8.60 -0.63
CA ASP A 87 17.37 -7.30 0.03
C ASP A 87 17.90 -6.21 -0.89
N LEU A 88 17.04 -5.30 -1.33
CA LEU A 88 17.36 -4.21 -2.25
C LEU A 88 17.82 -2.93 -1.56
N GLY A 89 17.95 -2.93 -0.25
CA GLY A 89 18.27 -1.74 0.54
C GLY A 89 19.62 -1.09 0.24
N ALA A 90 20.53 -1.75 -0.50
CA ALA A 90 21.77 -1.15 -0.97
C ALA A 90 21.59 -0.27 -2.22
N LEU A 91 20.48 -0.45 -2.97
CA LEU A 91 20.15 0.39 -4.14
C LEU A 91 19.50 1.70 -3.68
N SER A 92 20.23 2.52 -2.91
CA SER A 92 19.70 3.68 -2.18
C SER A 92 20.10 5.04 -2.77
N ALA A 93 20.72 5.06 -3.92
CA ALA A 93 21.06 6.31 -4.62
C ALA A 93 19.82 6.92 -5.29
N PHE A 94 19.74 8.25 -5.32
CA PHE A 94 18.73 8.99 -6.08
C PHE A 94 19.29 10.30 -6.62
N ASP A 95 18.65 10.81 -7.67
CA ASP A 95 18.94 12.08 -8.32
C ASP A 95 17.64 12.83 -8.57
N ILE A 96 17.64 14.17 -8.37
CA ILE A 96 16.48 15.05 -8.50
C ILE A 96 16.76 16.08 -9.59
N ASP A 97 15.96 16.05 -10.65
CA ASP A 97 15.96 17.06 -11.70
C ASP A 97 14.82 18.06 -11.44
N GLU A 98 15.20 19.21 -10.90
CA GLU A 98 14.25 20.29 -10.55
C GLU A 98 13.65 20.97 -11.79
N SER A 99 14.33 20.94 -12.94
CA SER A 99 13.84 21.55 -14.18
C SER A 99 12.74 20.72 -14.82
N ASP A 100 12.93 19.41 -14.84
CA ASP A 100 11.96 18.46 -15.40
C ASP A 100 10.95 17.99 -14.36
N LEU A 101 11.12 18.30 -13.07
CA LEU A 101 10.34 17.78 -11.94
C LEU A 101 10.34 16.24 -11.94
N VAL A 102 11.51 15.64 -12.09
CA VAL A 102 11.69 14.20 -12.19
C VAL A 102 12.69 13.72 -11.16
N VAL A 103 12.38 12.58 -10.54
CA VAL A 103 13.28 11.89 -9.63
C VAL A 103 13.66 10.55 -10.22
N ARG A 104 14.95 10.24 -10.27
CA ARG A 104 15.47 8.90 -10.50
C ARG A 104 15.90 8.31 -9.16
N ALA A 105 15.30 7.22 -8.72
CA ALA A 105 15.55 6.64 -7.42
C ALA A 105 15.73 5.12 -7.51
N GLY A 106 16.77 4.60 -6.86
CA GLY A 106 16.96 3.17 -6.67
C GLY A 106 15.85 2.56 -5.82
N ALA A 107 15.56 1.29 -6.02
CA ALA A 107 14.45 0.59 -5.37
C ALA A 107 14.58 0.52 -3.84
N GLY A 108 15.80 0.59 -3.30
CA GLY A 108 16.11 0.60 -1.88
C GLY A 108 16.02 1.96 -1.19
N VAL A 109 15.77 3.04 -1.94
CA VAL A 109 15.62 4.39 -1.37
C VAL A 109 14.44 4.41 -0.41
N ASN A 110 14.67 4.86 0.84
CA ASN A 110 13.60 5.04 1.81
C ASN A 110 12.69 6.21 1.41
N GLY A 111 11.37 5.97 1.46
CA GLY A 111 10.39 6.95 0.99
C GLY A 111 10.41 8.26 1.76
N LEU A 112 10.60 8.23 3.09
CA LEU A 112 10.67 9.44 3.92
C LEU A 112 11.95 10.25 3.65
N VAL A 113 13.09 9.57 3.47
CA VAL A 113 14.37 10.22 3.13
C VAL A 113 14.26 10.94 1.78
N LEU A 114 13.65 10.28 0.79
CA LEU A 114 13.42 10.90 -0.53
C LEU A 114 12.49 12.11 -0.43
N GLU A 115 11.38 11.99 0.30
CA GLU A 115 10.43 13.07 0.47
C GLU A 115 11.06 14.29 1.18
N GLN A 116 11.89 14.06 2.21
CA GLN A 116 12.64 15.12 2.88
C GLN A 116 13.60 15.83 1.92
N ALA A 117 14.37 15.08 1.13
CA ALA A 117 15.29 15.65 0.15
C ALA A 117 14.59 16.47 -0.95
N LEU A 118 13.37 16.10 -1.30
CA LEU A 118 12.50 16.88 -2.20
C LEU A 118 11.98 18.14 -1.52
N ASN A 119 11.50 18.03 -0.29
CA ASN A 119 10.95 19.16 0.48
C ASN A 119 12.02 20.25 0.69
N ASP A 120 13.28 19.89 0.92
CA ASP A 120 14.42 20.83 1.02
C ASP A 120 14.63 21.66 -0.27
N ARG A 121 14.05 21.19 -1.39
CA ARG A 121 14.09 21.86 -2.72
C ARG A 121 12.73 22.47 -3.12
N GLY A 122 11.77 22.55 -2.18
CA GLY A 122 10.43 23.02 -2.46
C GLY A 122 9.60 22.07 -3.36
N LEU A 123 9.99 20.80 -3.39
CA LEU A 123 9.33 19.74 -4.17
C LEU A 123 8.71 18.67 -3.27
N THR A 124 7.88 17.81 -3.84
CA THR A 124 7.26 16.65 -3.18
C THR A 124 6.92 15.57 -4.20
N LEU A 125 6.93 14.31 -3.80
CA LEU A 125 6.18 13.26 -4.51
C LEU A 125 4.69 13.33 -4.17
N GLY A 126 4.35 13.84 -2.99
CA GLY A 126 2.98 13.83 -2.49
C GLY A 126 2.47 12.44 -2.13
N HIS A 127 3.36 11.48 -2.01
CA HIS A 127 3.03 10.08 -1.73
C HIS A 127 3.33 9.72 -0.28
N PHE A 128 2.31 9.81 0.58
CA PHE A 128 2.43 9.67 2.04
C PHE A 128 1.66 8.45 2.57
N PRO A 129 2.02 7.19 2.25
CA PRO A 129 1.43 6.05 2.96
C PRO A 129 1.86 6.05 4.42
N SER A 130 1.08 5.44 5.30
CA SER A 130 1.42 5.34 6.73
C SER A 130 2.74 4.60 6.98
N SER A 131 3.16 3.77 6.04
CA SER A 131 4.44 3.03 6.05
C SER A 131 5.64 3.84 5.57
N LEU A 132 5.48 5.08 5.12
CA LEU A 132 6.54 5.90 4.51
C LEU A 132 7.87 5.91 5.28
N PRO A 133 7.88 5.96 6.65
CA PRO A 133 9.14 5.97 7.41
C PRO A 133 10.00 4.72 7.22
N VAL A 134 9.42 3.59 6.81
CA VAL A 134 10.13 2.31 6.65
C VAL A 134 10.05 1.76 5.21
N ALA A 135 9.06 2.19 4.43
CA ALA A 135 8.86 1.73 3.05
C ALA A 135 9.98 2.20 2.13
N THR A 136 10.29 1.39 1.12
CA THR A 136 11.24 1.74 0.06
C THR A 136 10.51 1.98 -1.27
N VAL A 137 11.09 2.77 -2.16
CA VAL A 137 10.54 3.09 -3.47
C VAL A 137 10.12 1.82 -4.23
N GLY A 138 10.99 0.81 -4.30
CA GLY A 138 10.65 -0.46 -4.97
C GLY A 138 9.51 -1.21 -4.30
N GLY A 139 9.43 -1.17 -2.95
CA GLY A 139 8.33 -1.78 -2.20
C GLY A 139 6.99 -1.08 -2.45
N LEU A 140 6.98 0.26 -2.46
CA LEU A 140 5.78 1.05 -2.76
C LEU A 140 5.22 0.74 -4.16
N ILE A 141 6.11 0.62 -5.15
CA ILE A 141 5.76 0.28 -6.53
C ILE A 141 5.25 -1.17 -6.64
N ALA A 142 5.97 -2.11 -6.03
CA ALA A 142 5.64 -3.53 -6.10
C ALA A 142 4.29 -3.89 -5.47
N THR A 143 3.80 -3.09 -4.51
CA THR A 143 2.49 -3.29 -3.86
C THR A 143 1.40 -2.35 -4.38
N ARG A 144 1.71 -1.47 -5.35
CA ARG A 144 0.76 -0.50 -5.90
C ARG A 144 0.16 0.40 -4.81
N SER A 145 1.04 0.96 -3.98
CA SER A 145 0.65 1.68 -2.77
C SER A 145 -0.09 2.99 -3.04
N SER A 146 -0.95 3.40 -2.11
CA SER A 146 -1.61 4.71 -2.11
C SER A 146 -1.15 5.56 -0.95
N GLY A 147 -0.88 6.83 -1.22
CA GLY A 147 -0.59 7.84 -0.20
C GLY A 147 -1.84 8.56 0.29
N GLN A 148 -1.79 9.13 1.49
CA GLN A 148 -2.90 9.88 2.10
C GLN A 148 -3.36 11.09 1.29
N GLN A 149 -2.55 11.53 0.32
CA GLN A 149 -2.84 12.63 -0.59
C GLN A 149 -3.13 12.16 -2.03
N SER A 150 -3.49 10.89 -2.22
CA SER A 150 -3.70 10.29 -3.55
C SER A 150 -4.85 10.93 -4.34
N SER A 151 -5.88 11.46 -3.68
CA SER A 151 -6.95 12.21 -4.38
C SER A 151 -6.45 13.48 -5.09
N TYR A 152 -5.30 14.02 -4.66
CA TYR A 152 -4.66 15.19 -5.26
C TYR A 152 -3.51 14.83 -6.19
N HIS A 153 -2.58 14.00 -5.71
CA HIS A 153 -1.33 13.69 -6.41
C HIS A 153 -1.41 12.43 -7.29
N GLY A 154 -2.38 11.56 -7.07
CA GLY A 154 -2.46 10.22 -7.63
C GLY A 154 -1.83 9.18 -6.71
N ASN A 155 -1.94 7.92 -7.11
CA ASN A 155 -1.29 6.78 -6.46
C ASN A 155 0.13 6.59 -7.01
N ILE A 156 0.86 5.59 -6.53
CA ILE A 156 2.26 5.38 -6.98
C ILE A 156 2.34 5.12 -8.48
N GLU A 157 1.38 4.41 -9.08
CA GLU A 157 1.30 4.16 -10.52
C GLU A 157 1.20 5.44 -11.35
N ASP A 158 0.50 6.45 -10.84
CA ASP A 158 0.35 7.75 -11.51
C ASP A 158 1.64 8.59 -11.46
N LEU A 159 2.54 8.27 -10.53
CA LEU A 159 3.83 8.95 -10.36
C LEU A 159 4.95 8.28 -11.16
N VAL A 160 4.81 6.98 -11.51
CA VAL A 160 5.83 6.23 -12.23
C VAL A 160 5.86 6.63 -13.71
N LEU A 161 6.97 7.24 -14.14
CA LEU A 161 7.25 7.57 -15.54
C LEU A 161 8.02 6.44 -16.26
N GLY A 162 8.67 5.56 -15.51
CA GLY A 162 9.39 4.42 -16.05
C GLY A 162 10.12 3.63 -14.96
N LEU A 163 10.43 2.38 -15.25
CA LEU A 163 11.12 1.46 -14.34
C LEU A 163 12.33 0.82 -15.01
N SER A 164 13.43 0.68 -14.25
CA SER A 164 14.48 -0.29 -14.55
C SER A 164 14.19 -1.56 -13.76
N VAL A 165 14.18 -2.70 -14.45
CA VAL A 165 13.83 -4.00 -13.87
C VAL A 165 14.84 -5.06 -14.26
N VAL A 166 15.10 -6.01 -13.37
CA VAL A 166 15.86 -7.21 -13.67
C VAL A 166 14.89 -8.38 -13.81
N LEU A 167 14.87 -8.99 -14.98
CA LEU A 167 14.04 -10.15 -15.30
C LEU A 167 14.58 -11.43 -14.67
N PRO A 168 13.80 -12.50 -14.56
CA PRO A 168 14.22 -13.75 -13.93
C PRO A 168 15.47 -14.40 -14.54
N ASP A 169 15.74 -14.19 -15.84
CA ASP A 169 16.93 -14.66 -16.55
C ASP A 169 18.16 -13.77 -16.32
N GLY A 170 18.01 -12.69 -15.53
CA GLY A 170 19.04 -11.70 -15.25
C GLY A 170 19.17 -10.58 -16.30
N THR A 171 18.31 -10.56 -17.32
CA THR A 171 18.26 -9.44 -18.29
C THR A 171 17.84 -8.15 -17.59
N VAL A 172 18.52 -7.05 -17.87
CA VAL A 172 18.22 -5.72 -17.33
C VAL A 172 17.50 -4.90 -18.39
N ALA A 173 16.23 -4.58 -18.14
CA ALA A 173 15.47 -3.61 -18.93
C ALA A 173 15.54 -2.24 -18.23
N THR A 174 16.13 -1.24 -18.92
CA THR A 174 16.44 0.06 -18.30
C THR A 174 15.40 1.11 -18.65
N ALA A 175 14.94 1.85 -17.64
CA ALA A 175 14.05 2.99 -17.80
C ALA A 175 14.67 4.10 -18.64
N ARG A 176 13.87 4.65 -19.53
CA ARG A 176 14.15 5.95 -20.14
C ARG A 176 13.56 7.07 -19.28
N LYS A 177 13.85 8.33 -19.65
CA LYS A 177 13.30 9.54 -19.01
C LYS A 177 12.45 10.32 -20.03
N PRO A 178 11.37 9.76 -20.56
CA PRO A 178 10.49 10.48 -21.49
C PRO A 178 9.40 11.23 -20.72
N ALA A 179 9.02 12.41 -21.19
CA ALA A 179 7.82 13.07 -20.71
C ALA A 179 6.56 12.25 -21.04
N ARG A 180 6.52 11.63 -22.22
CA ARG A 180 5.49 10.70 -22.70
C ARG A 180 6.01 9.86 -23.85
N SER A 181 5.57 8.61 -23.96
CA SER A 181 5.80 7.77 -25.14
C SER A 181 4.49 7.12 -25.58
N ALA A 182 4.28 7.02 -26.90
CA ALA A 182 3.19 6.29 -27.52
C ALA A 182 3.68 5.05 -28.29
N VAL A 183 4.91 4.60 -28.01
CA VAL A 183 5.52 3.44 -28.67
C VAL A 183 5.22 2.17 -27.86
N GLY A 184 4.30 1.38 -28.36
CA GLY A 184 3.83 0.14 -27.71
C GLY A 184 2.97 0.38 -26.45
N PRO A 185 2.54 -0.71 -25.77
CA PRO A 185 1.93 -0.62 -24.46
C PRO A 185 2.94 -0.18 -23.41
N ALA A 186 2.47 0.37 -22.30
CA ALA A 186 3.31 0.79 -21.17
C ALA A 186 3.82 -0.42 -20.38
N LEU A 187 4.84 -1.11 -20.90
CA LEU A 187 5.31 -2.40 -20.35
C LEU A 187 5.81 -2.29 -18.89
N HIS A 188 6.27 -1.12 -18.46
CA HIS A 188 6.69 -0.92 -17.07
C HIS A 188 5.52 -1.09 -16.08
N GLU A 189 4.27 -0.85 -16.50
CA GLU A 189 3.09 -1.03 -15.66
C GLU A 189 2.86 -2.50 -15.25
N LEU A 190 3.39 -3.47 -16.00
CA LEU A 190 3.33 -4.88 -15.63
C LEU A 190 4.02 -5.18 -14.29
N PHE A 191 4.99 -4.35 -13.90
CA PHE A 191 5.76 -4.52 -12.67
C PHE A 191 5.16 -3.77 -11.49
N VAL A 192 4.26 -2.80 -11.73
CA VAL A 192 3.54 -2.06 -10.68
C VAL A 192 2.46 -2.95 -10.11
N GLY A 193 2.53 -3.24 -8.79
CA GLY A 193 1.61 -4.17 -8.13
C GLY A 193 1.90 -5.65 -8.39
N SER A 194 3.01 -5.98 -9.04
CA SER A 194 3.38 -7.37 -9.33
C SER A 194 3.93 -8.15 -8.12
N GLU A 195 4.20 -7.47 -7.01
CA GLU A 195 4.82 -8.06 -5.80
C GLU A 195 6.12 -8.86 -6.12
N GLY A 196 6.80 -8.49 -7.19
CA GLY A 196 8.02 -9.16 -7.66
C GLY A 196 7.79 -10.45 -8.43
N ALA A 197 6.59 -10.73 -8.91
CA ALA A 197 6.29 -11.96 -9.68
C ALA A 197 6.89 -11.97 -11.07
N PHE A 198 7.06 -10.81 -11.70
CA PHE A 198 7.52 -10.70 -13.09
C PHE A 198 9.00 -10.32 -13.22
N GLY A 199 9.62 -9.93 -12.10
CA GLY A 199 10.99 -9.45 -12.03
C GLY A 199 11.19 -8.49 -10.87
N ILE A 200 12.39 -7.97 -10.73
CA ILE A 200 12.80 -7.09 -9.63
C ILE A 200 12.92 -5.64 -10.13
N VAL A 201 12.11 -4.75 -9.59
CA VAL A 201 12.29 -3.31 -9.77
C VAL A 201 13.60 -2.90 -9.05
N VAL A 202 14.54 -2.30 -9.77
CA VAL A 202 15.83 -1.88 -9.24
C VAL A 202 15.99 -0.36 -9.23
N GLU A 203 15.24 0.34 -10.09
CA GLU A 203 15.23 1.80 -10.16
C GLU A 203 13.89 2.28 -10.72
N ALA A 204 13.42 3.44 -10.25
CA ALA A 204 12.22 4.11 -10.76
C ALA A 204 12.56 5.53 -11.22
N VAL A 205 11.86 5.97 -12.26
CA VAL A 205 11.77 7.37 -12.68
C VAL A 205 10.39 7.86 -12.27
N LEU A 206 10.34 8.83 -11.34
CA LEU A 206 9.12 9.31 -10.70
C LEU A 206 8.87 10.79 -11.03
N ALA A 207 7.60 11.17 -11.21
CA ALA A 207 7.19 12.55 -11.32
C ALA A 207 7.19 13.23 -9.94
N ALA A 208 7.92 14.33 -9.79
CA ALA A 208 7.82 15.24 -8.66
C ALA A 208 6.87 16.40 -8.97
N ARG A 209 6.49 17.14 -7.94
CA ARG A 209 5.64 18.32 -8.02
C ARG A 209 6.19 19.41 -7.11
N ARG A 210 5.83 20.67 -7.36
CA ARG A 210 6.12 21.76 -6.42
C ARG A 210 5.27 21.61 -5.17
N LEU A 211 5.82 21.94 -4.01
CA LEU A 211 5.04 22.06 -2.79
C LEU A 211 3.97 23.13 -2.98
N PRO A 212 2.73 22.90 -2.50
CA PRO A 212 1.68 23.91 -2.59
C PRO A 212 2.02 25.14 -1.74
N ALA A 213 1.83 26.33 -2.31
CA ALA A 213 2.07 27.58 -1.61
C ALA A 213 1.02 27.87 -0.51
N MET A 214 -0.19 27.29 -0.66
CA MET A 214 -1.27 27.40 0.32
C MET A 214 -1.92 26.02 0.56
N VAL A 215 -2.23 25.73 1.82
CA VAL A 215 -3.08 24.61 2.23
C VAL A 215 -4.17 25.15 3.16
N ALA A 216 -5.44 24.85 2.85
CA ALA A 216 -6.58 25.21 3.69
C ALA A 216 -7.34 23.92 4.09
N GLY A 217 -7.21 23.52 5.33
CA GLY A 217 -7.81 22.31 5.89
C GLY A 217 -8.86 22.63 6.95
N ARG A 218 -9.85 21.73 7.09
CA ARG A 218 -10.93 21.84 8.09
C ARG A 218 -11.53 20.50 8.42
N GLY A 219 -12.32 20.46 9.48
CA GLY A 219 -13.23 19.37 9.81
C GLY A 219 -14.69 19.82 9.74
N VAL A 220 -15.54 18.91 9.29
CA VAL A 220 -17.00 19.05 9.37
C VAL A 220 -17.60 17.71 9.80
N SER A 221 -18.79 17.70 10.39
CA SER A 221 -19.49 16.45 10.71
C SER A 221 -20.87 16.37 10.06
N PHE A 222 -21.27 15.15 9.76
CA PHE A 222 -22.55 14.80 9.15
C PHE A 222 -23.34 13.89 10.08
N PRO A 223 -24.69 14.02 10.13
CA PRO A 223 -25.50 13.17 10.99
C PRO A 223 -25.53 11.70 10.54
N THR A 224 -25.26 11.43 9.25
CA THR A 224 -25.27 10.08 8.69
C THR A 224 -24.09 9.85 7.76
N LEU A 225 -23.67 8.60 7.60
CA LEU A 225 -22.62 8.19 6.68
C LEU A 225 -22.98 8.55 5.23
N GLY A 226 -24.24 8.28 4.81
CA GLY A 226 -24.70 8.59 3.46
C GLY A 226 -24.60 10.08 3.11
N ALA A 227 -24.85 10.99 4.07
CA ALA A 227 -24.67 12.42 3.87
C ALA A 227 -23.20 12.78 3.64
N GLY A 228 -22.28 12.20 4.44
CA GLY A 228 -20.83 12.38 4.29
C GLY A 228 -20.30 11.82 2.96
N LEU A 229 -20.70 10.62 2.57
CA LEU A 229 -20.33 10.01 1.28
C LEU A 229 -20.90 10.83 0.10
N GLY A 230 -22.11 11.35 0.24
CA GLY A 230 -22.72 12.24 -0.76
C GLY A 230 -21.90 13.50 -0.98
N ALA A 231 -21.43 14.13 0.10
CA ALA A 231 -20.58 15.32 0.04
C ALA A 231 -19.22 14.99 -0.59
N MET A 232 -18.56 13.88 -0.21
CA MET A 232 -17.31 13.44 -0.82
C MET A 232 -17.46 13.22 -2.32
N ARG A 233 -18.53 12.53 -2.76
CA ARG A 233 -18.85 12.31 -4.17
C ARG A 233 -19.02 13.63 -4.92
N GLU A 234 -19.77 14.57 -4.36
CA GLU A 234 -20.01 15.87 -4.98
C GLU A 234 -18.70 16.66 -5.16
N VAL A 235 -17.82 16.65 -4.15
CA VAL A 235 -16.49 17.26 -4.23
C VAL A 235 -15.71 16.67 -5.41
N MET A 236 -15.62 15.34 -5.52
CA MET A 236 -14.85 14.69 -6.57
C MET A 236 -15.46 14.84 -7.96
N GLN A 237 -16.79 14.78 -8.09
CA GLN A 237 -17.49 14.87 -9.37
C GLN A 237 -17.62 16.31 -9.88
N ARG A 238 -17.31 17.31 -9.05
CA ARG A 238 -17.14 18.72 -9.48
C ARG A 238 -15.70 19.05 -9.86
N ASP A 239 -14.85 18.04 -10.01
CA ASP A 239 -13.44 18.17 -10.38
C ASP A 239 -12.61 19.01 -9.38
N LEU A 240 -13.07 19.10 -8.11
CA LEU A 240 -12.21 19.57 -7.06
C LEU A 240 -11.18 18.47 -6.74
N ARG A 241 -9.94 18.90 -6.48
CA ARG A 241 -8.84 18.02 -6.12
C ARG A 241 -8.42 18.28 -4.67
N PRO A 242 -9.11 17.69 -3.67
CA PRO A 242 -8.72 17.87 -2.30
C PRO A 242 -7.36 17.22 -2.04
N LEU A 243 -6.47 17.94 -1.34
CA LEU A 243 -5.18 17.42 -0.90
C LEU A 243 -5.37 16.21 0.03
N VAL A 244 -6.34 16.32 0.92
CA VAL A 244 -6.80 15.26 1.82
C VAL A 244 -8.32 15.29 1.85
N MET A 245 -8.93 14.11 1.82
CA MET A 245 -10.35 13.95 2.07
C MET A 245 -10.56 12.59 2.75
N ARG A 246 -11.01 12.64 4.03
CA ARG A 246 -11.11 11.45 4.89
C ARG A 246 -12.35 11.54 5.76
N LEU A 247 -13.30 10.65 5.50
CA LEU A 247 -14.56 10.53 6.24
C LEU A 247 -14.46 9.34 7.19
N TYR A 248 -14.77 9.56 8.46
CA TYR A 248 -14.84 8.53 9.49
C TYR A 248 -16.31 8.16 9.76
N ASP A 249 -16.60 6.87 9.92
CA ASP A 249 -17.91 6.45 10.40
C ASP A 249 -18.13 6.87 11.87
N VAL A 250 -19.31 6.60 12.44
CA VAL A 250 -19.67 7.06 13.77
C VAL A 250 -18.69 6.54 14.83
N GLU A 251 -18.33 5.26 14.76
CA GLU A 251 -17.45 4.62 15.73
C GLU A 251 -16.00 5.10 15.59
N ASP A 252 -15.51 5.26 14.37
CA ASP A 252 -14.16 5.80 14.15
C ASP A 252 -14.12 7.30 14.49
N THR A 253 -15.19 8.06 14.22
CA THR A 253 -15.32 9.46 14.65
C THR A 253 -15.18 9.58 16.17
N ALA A 254 -15.88 8.76 16.95
CA ALA A 254 -15.79 8.76 18.41
C ALA A 254 -14.38 8.41 18.92
N PHE A 255 -13.62 7.62 18.16
CA PHE A 255 -12.22 7.30 18.44
C PHE A 255 -11.25 8.46 18.09
N GLN A 256 -11.56 9.24 17.03
CA GLN A 256 -10.70 10.34 16.55
C GLN A 256 -10.95 11.67 17.27
N SER A 257 -12.17 11.95 17.69
CA SER A 257 -12.59 13.25 18.25
C SER A 257 -13.71 13.10 19.27
N SER A 258 -13.57 13.74 20.41
CA SER A 258 -14.63 13.83 21.41
C SER A 258 -15.63 14.95 21.13
N GLU A 259 -15.36 15.83 20.17
CA GLU A 259 -16.20 17.01 19.87
C GLU A 259 -17.08 16.82 18.64
N ALA A 260 -16.76 15.83 17.78
CA ALA A 260 -17.53 15.57 16.57
C ALA A 260 -18.65 14.56 16.86
N GLU A 261 -19.87 14.92 16.48
CA GLU A 261 -21.03 14.02 16.50
C GLU A 261 -21.29 13.47 15.09
N GLY A 262 -21.68 12.19 15.00
CA GLY A 262 -21.96 11.53 13.72
C GLY A 262 -20.69 11.14 12.96
N CYS A 263 -20.58 11.50 11.70
CA CYS A 263 -19.47 11.13 10.81
C CYS A 263 -18.56 12.33 10.53
N LEU A 264 -17.33 12.29 11.00
CA LEU A 264 -16.33 13.36 10.82
C LEU A 264 -15.71 13.28 9.42
N LEU A 265 -15.74 14.38 8.68
CA LEU A 265 -14.95 14.57 7.46
C LEU A 265 -13.81 15.56 7.74
N VAL A 266 -12.58 15.09 7.55
CA VAL A 266 -11.39 15.95 7.48
C VAL A 266 -11.07 16.17 6.00
N VAL A 267 -10.99 17.44 5.59
CA VAL A 267 -10.75 17.80 4.19
C VAL A 267 -9.81 19.00 4.09
N ALA A 268 -8.92 18.98 3.10
CA ALA A 268 -8.03 20.09 2.80
C ALA A 268 -7.90 20.28 1.29
N VAL A 269 -7.82 21.55 0.86
CA VAL A 269 -7.46 21.94 -0.51
C VAL A 269 -6.10 22.61 -0.51
N ALA A 270 -5.38 22.57 -1.64
CA ALA A 270 -4.03 23.08 -1.76
C ALA A 270 -3.74 23.61 -3.17
N GLY A 271 -2.66 24.38 -3.29
CA GLY A 271 -2.17 24.90 -4.58
C GLY A 271 -1.66 26.33 -4.46
N GLU A 272 -1.67 27.07 -5.58
CA GLU A 272 -1.48 28.51 -5.60
C GLU A 272 -2.61 29.21 -4.82
N PRO A 273 -2.37 30.32 -4.09
CA PRO A 273 -3.34 30.93 -3.20
C PRO A 273 -4.69 31.25 -3.85
N GLU A 274 -4.68 31.73 -5.09
CA GLU A 274 -5.89 32.07 -5.86
C GLU A 274 -6.70 30.81 -6.18
N VAL A 275 -6.02 29.73 -6.58
CA VAL A 275 -6.65 28.44 -6.94
C VAL A 275 -7.17 27.75 -5.70
N ALA A 276 -6.35 27.61 -4.66
CA ALA A 276 -6.73 27.00 -3.39
C ALA A 276 -7.88 27.78 -2.72
N GLY A 277 -7.85 29.12 -2.74
CA GLY A 277 -8.93 29.97 -2.25
C GLY A 277 -10.23 29.81 -3.03
N ALA A 278 -10.16 29.64 -4.36
CA ALA A 278 -11.35 29.37 -5.18
C ALA A 278 -11.94 27.99 -4.87
N GLN A 279 -11.10 26.98 -4.75
CA GLN A 279 -11.52 25.61 -4.36
C GLN A 279 -12.13 25.60 -2.95
N ALA A 280 -11.54 26.31 -1.99
CA ALA A 280 -12.08 26.43 -0.63
C ALA A 280 -13.50 27.01 -0.63
N ARG A 281 -13.76 28.08 -1.41
CA ARG A 281 -15.11 28.67 -1.54
C ARG A 281 -16.13 27.70 -2.17
N VAL A 282 -15.72 26.86 -3.13
CA VAL A 282 -16.62 25.83 -3.69
C VAL A 282 -16.90 24.76 -2.65
N LEU A 283 -15.86 24.32 -1.94
CA LEU A 283 -15.97 23.34 -0.86
C LEU A 283 -16.90 23.83 0.25
N ASP A 284 -16.82 25.11 0.65
CA ASP A 284 -17.72 25.72 1.64
C ASP A 284 -19.20 25.60 1.23
N ARG A 285 -19.50 25.80 -0.05
CA ARG A 285 -20.88 25.65 -0.54
C ARG A 285 -21.36 24.21 -0.51
N ILE A 286 -20.50 23.25 -0.84
CA ILE A 286 -20.85 21.82 -0.79
C ILE A 286 -21.08 21.39 0.66
N LEU A 287 -20.27 21.88 1.59
CA LEU A 287 -20.28 21.49 2.99
C LEU A 287 -21.17 22.39 3.88
N ALA A 288 -21.94 23.31 3.29
CA ALA A 288 -22.75 24.29 4.04
C ALA A 288 -23.82 23.66 4.96
N GLY A 289 -24.29 22.44 4.62
CA GLY A 289 -25.29 21.70 5.42
C GLY A 289 -24.68 20.83 6.55
N ALA A 290 -23.35 20.77 6.67
CA ALA A 290 -22.66 20.02 7.71
C ALA A 290 -22.39 20.89 8.95
N SER A 291 -22.21 20.26 10.12
CA SER A 291 -21.74 20.94 11.31
C SER A 291 -20.28 21.34 11.17
N GLN A 292 -19.97 22.64 11.27
CA GLN A 292 -18.64 23.17 11.04
C GLN A 292 -17.79 23.04 12.32
N LEU A 293 -16.64 22.37 12.23
CA LEU A 293 -15.72 22.14 13.35
C LEU A 293 -14.42 22.97 13.26
N GLY A 294 -14.29 23.82 12.23
CA GLY A 294 -13.11 24.63 12.00
C GLY A 294 -11.86 23.84 11.63
N GLU A 295 -10.68 24.39 11.96
CA GLU A 295 -9.39 23.80 11.59
C GLU A 295 -8.88 22.72 12.56
N ALA A 296 -9.40 22.64 13.77
CA ALA A 296 -8.89 21.77 14.82
C ALA A 296 -8.80 20.28 14.40
N PRO A 297 -9.82 19.69 13.75
CA PRO A 297 -9.72 18.28 13.30
C PRO A 297 -8.63 18.06 12.24
N TRP A 298 -8.40 19.05 11.36
CA TRP A 298 -7.32 19.01 10.38
C TRP A 298 -5.94 19.01 11.04
N GLN A 299 -5.73 19.92 12.01
CA GLN A 299 -4.46 20.01 12.75
C GLN A 299 -4.19 18.74 13.54
N ALA A 300 -5.20 18.21 14.24
CA ALA A 300 -5.10 16.95 14.96
C ALA A 300 -4.76 15.79 14.02
N TRP A 301 -5.37 15.74 12.83
CA TRP A 301 -5.05 14.72 11.84
C TRP A 301 -3.59 14.82 11.36
N LEU A 302 -3.08 16.02 11.06
CA LEU A 302 -1.68 16.22 10.65
C LEU A 302 -0.70 15.70 11.69
N GLU A 303 -0.95 15.96 12.98
CA GLU A 303 -0.10 15.49 14.08
C GLU A 303 -0.12 13.98 14.26
N HIS A 304 -1.25 13.35 13.92
CA HIS A 304 -1.51 11.94 14.28
C HIS A 304 -1.38 10.97 13.12
N ARG A 305 -1.31 11.43 11.87
CA ARG A 305 -1.38 10.59 10.66
C ARG A 305 -0.33 9.48 10.54
N PHE A 306 0.77 9.54 11.30
CA PHE A 306 1.83 8.52 11.35
C PHE A 306 1.95 7.84 12.72
N ARG A 307 0.99 8.02 13.64
CA ARG A 307 1.06 7.45 15.00
C ARG A 307 0.98 5.92 15.04
N LEU A 308 0.37 5.29 14.05
CA LEU A 308 0.29 3.83 13.99
C LEU A 308 1.59 3.27 13.39
N SER A 309 2.64 3.20 14.20
CA SER A 309 3.92 2.62 13.80
C SER A 309 3.86 1.08 13.79
N ALA A 310 4.77 0.47 13.01
CA ALA A 310 4.97 -0.98 13.01
C ALA A 310 5.19 -1.55 14.42
N GLU A 311 5.93 -0.84 15.26
CA GLU A 311 6.18 -1.21 16.66
C GLU A 311 4.89 -1.21 17.49
N ARG A 312 4.04 -0.19 17.32
CA ARG A 312 2.76 -0.11 18.02
C ARG A 312 1.81 -1.23 17.60
N MET A 313 1.77 -1.55 16.28
CA MET A 313 1.01 -2.70 15.78
C MET A 313 1.48 -4.01 16.41
N ARG A 314 2.79 -4.25 16.45
CA ARG A 314 3.35 -5.45 17.11
C ARG A 314 2.96 -5.53 18.57
N ARG A 315 3.11 -4.46 19.34
CA ARG A 315 2.72 -4.41 20.76
C ARG A 315 1.23 -4.73 20.98
N LEU A 316 0.35 -4.23 20.13
CA LEU A 316 -1.08 -4.53 20.22
C LEU A 316 -1.38 -6.01 19.94
N LEU A 317 -0.56 -6.68 19.13
CA LEU A 317 -0.65 -8.10 18.82
C LEU A 317 0.11 -9.00 19.82
N GLU A 318 0.80 -8.45 20.82
CA GLU A 318 1.49 -9.22 21.86
C GLU A 318 0.51 -9.79 22.90
N ALA A 319 -0.67 -9.20 23.06
CA ALA A 319 -1.67 -9.71 24.01
C ALA A 319 -2.14 -11.12 23.59
N PRO A 320 -2.14 -12.10 24.51
CA PRO A 320 -2.53 -13.46 24.19
C PRO A 320 -3.94 -13.55 23.61
N ALA A 321 -4.10 -14.43 22.62
CA ALA A 321 -5.38 -14.71 21.96
C ALA A 321 -6.13 -13.46 21.48
N SER A 322 -5.41 -12.39 21.13
CA SER A 322 -5.96 -11.16 20.55
C SER A 322 -5.67 -11.08 19.06
N TYR A 323 -6.43 -10.24 18.35
CA TYR A 323 -6.16 -9.89 16.96
C TYR A 323 -6.49 -8.41 16.71
N LEU A 324 -5.73 -7.82 15.83
CA LEU A 324 -5.95 -6.49 15.27
C LEU A 324 -5.51 -6.56 13.80
N ASP A 325 -6.38 -6.16 12.89
CA ASP A 325 -6.04 -6.12 11.47
C ASP A 325 -6.80 -5.00 10.76
N THR A 326 -6.43 -4.79 9.50
CA THR A 326 -7.03 -3.80 8.63
C THR A 326 -7.40 -4.44 7.29
N ILE A 327 -8.57 -4.09 6.78
CA ILE A 327 -9.06 -4.50 5.47
C ILE A 327 -9.41 -3.24 4.69
N GLU A 328 -8.73 -3.01 3.58
CA GLU A 328 -9.02 -1.89 2.69
C GLU A 328 -9.53 -2.41 1.35
N VAL A 329 -10.67 -1.92 0.97
CA VAL A 329 -11.41 -2.30 -0.25
C VAL A 329 -11.88 -1.05 -0.96
N ALA A 330 -12.23 -1.14 -2.24
CA ALA A 330 -12.77 0.00 -2.96
C ALA A 330 -14.04 -0.36 -3.72
N ALA A 331 -14.96 0.61 -3.79
CA ALA A 331 -16.20 0.45 -4.53
C ALA A 331 -16.63 1.78 -5.18
N CYS A 332 -17.52 1.68 -6.17
CA CYS A 332 -18.20 2.84 -6.72
C CYS A 332 -19.12 3.48 -5.66
N TRP A 333 -19.35 4.80 -5.80
CA TRP A 333 -20.14 5.57 -4.85
C TRP A 333 -21.52 4.97 -4.53
N SER A 334 -22.17 4.35 -5.52
CA SER A 334 -23.49 3.73 -5.36
C SER A 334 -23.51 2.49 -4.47
N ALA A 335 -22.36 1.81 -4.30
CA ALA A 335 -22.26 0.58 -3.53
C ALA A 335 -21.69 0.79 -2.12
N LEU A 336 -21.02 1.92 -1.86
CA LEU A 336 -20.21 2.12 -0.63
C LEU A 336 -21.00 2.01 0.66
N GLU A 337 -22.22 2.56 0.73
CA GLU A 337 -23.02 2.55 1.97
C GLU A 337 -23.50 1.14 2.31
N ALA A 338 -23.97 0.39 1.31
CA ALA A 338 -24.38 -1.00 1.49
C ALA A 338 -23.20 -1.92 1.78
N LEU A 339 -22.08 -1.75 1.07
CA LEU A 339 -20.82 -2.44 1.35
C LEU A 339 -20.35 -2.21 2.80
N HIS A 340 -20.34 -0.94 3.22
CA HIS A 340 -19.97 -0.59 4.60
C HIS A 340 -20.85 -1.32 5.62
N ALA A 341 -22.16 -1.28 5.45
CA ALA A 341 -23.11 -1.94 6.37
C ALA A 341 -22.84 -3.45 6.48
N ASP A 342 -22.68 -4.13 5.34
CA ASP A 342 -22.43 -5.58 5.31
C ASP A 342 -21.07 -5.97 5.91
N VAL A 343 -20.00 -5.24 5.56
CA VAL A 343 -18.67 -5.49 6.12
C VAL A 343 -18.66 -5.22 7.62
N LYS A 344 -19.21 -4.07 8.07
CA LYS A 344 -19.28 -3.72 9.50
C LYS A 344 -20.05 -4.77 10.31
N ALA A 345 -21.18 -5.27 9.79
CA ALA A 345 -21.94 -6.33 10.45
C ALA A 345 -21.11 -7.60 10.61
N GLY A 346 -20.38 -8.01 9.57
CA GLY A 346 -19.51 -9.19 9.61
C GLY A 346 -18.34 -9.03 10.59
N LEU A 347 -17.71 -7.87 10.62
CA LEU A 347 -16.59 -7.57 11.53
C LEU A 347 -17.07 -7.43 12.98
N ALA A 348 -18.21 -6.77 13.21
CA ALA A 348 -18.79 -6.56 14.54
C ALA A 348 -19.22 -7.87 15.21
N ALA A 349 -19.53 -8.91 14.44
CA ALA A 349 -19.80 -10.25 14.98
C ALA A 349 -18.57 -10.90 15.64
N GLU A 350 -17.37 -10.45 15.28
CA GLU A 350 -16.11 -11.00 15.78
C GLU A 350 -15.37 -10.03 16.74
N GLY A 351 -15.75 -8.75 16.82
CA GLY A 351 -15.11 -7.77 17.71
C GLY A 351 -15.45 -6.32 17.39
N ALA A 352 -14.59 -5.39 17.82
CA ALA A 352 -14.74 -3.98 17.48
C ALA A 352 -14.37 -3.74 16.02
N ALA A 353 -15.12 -2.84 15.36
CA ALA A 353 -14.84 -2.45 13.98
C ALA A 353 -15.01 -0.94 13.79
N LEU A 354 -14.05 -0.31 13.14
CA LEU A 354 -14.00 1.09 12.75
C LEU A 354 -13.90 1.17 11.24
N CYS A 355 -14.37 2.26 10.62
CA CYS A 355 -14.18 2.47 9.19
C CYS A 355 -13.98 3.94 8.86
N HIS A 356 -13.01 4.19 7.95
CA HIS A 356 -12.92 5.47 7.29
C HIS A 356 -12.84 5.32 5.77
N PHE A 357 -13.25 6.37 5.08
CA PHE A 357 -13.25 6.46 3.63
C PHE A 357 -12.20 7.48 3.18
N SER A 358 -11.38 7.11 2.20
CA SER A 358 -10.28 7.94 1.69
C SER A 358 -9.92 7.54 0.26
N HIS A 359 -8.85 8.10 -0.30
CA HIS A 359 -8.40 7.80 -1.66
C HIS A 359 -9.54 7.94 -2.69
N ALA A 360 -10.29 9.03 -2.57
CA ALA A 360 -11.47 9.26 -3.39
C ALA A 360 -11.11 9.64 -4.83
N THR A 361 -11.90 9.11 -5.74
CA THR A 361 -11.90 9.40 -7.19
C THR A 361 -13.30 9.85 -7.63
N PRO A 362 -13.51 10.38 -8.83
CA PRO A 362 -14.85 10.68 -9.33
C PRO A 362 -15.80 9.46 -9.35
N GLN A 363 -15.28 8.23 -9.41
CA GLN A 363 -16.06 7.00 -9.52
C GLN A 363 -16.38 6.34 -8.17
N GLY A 364 -15.55 6.53 -7.17
CA GLY A 364 -15.69 5.86 -5.87
C GLY A 364 -14.54 6.18 -4.91
N CYS A 365 -14.43 5.43 -3.83
CA CYS A 365 -13.32 5.58 -2.90
C CYS A 365 -12.97 4.26 -2.19
N CYS A 366 -11.87 4.29 -1.47
CA CYS A 366 -11.47 3.23 -0.55
C CYS A 366 -12.28 3.32 0.75
N ALA A 367 -12.81 2.17 1.20
CA ALA A 367 -13.32 1.95 2.55
C ALA A 367 -12.26 1.14 3.33
N TYR A 368 -11.71 1.73 4.36
CA TYR A 368 -10.64 1.18 5.18
C TYR A 368 -11.19 0.77 6.55
N PHE A 369 -11.32 -0.51 6.77
CA PHE A 369 -11.82 -1.08 8.01
C PHE A 369 -10.65 -1.43 8.93
N THR A 370 -10.75 -1.07 10.21
CA THR A 370 -9.88 -1.55 11.27
C THR A 370 -10.72 -2.38 12.23
N PHE A 371 -10.31 -3.60 12.52
CA PHE A 371 -11.05 -4.46 13.45
C PHE A 371 -10.12 -5.14 14.45
N ALA A 372 -10.63 -5.35 15.65
CA ALA A 372 -9.88 -5.93 16.76
C ALA A 372 -10.79 -6.76 17.67
N GLY A 373 -10.23 -7.80 18.25
CA GLY A 373 -10.92 -8.64 19.20
C GLY A 373 -9.98 -9.54 19.99
N SER A 374 -10.56 -10.36 20.85
CA SER A 374 -9.88 -11.40 21.61
C SER A 374 -10.77 -12.63 21.77
N ALA A 375 -10.17 -13.78 22.02
CA ALA A 375 -10.87 -15.04 22.21
C ALA A 375 -10.25 -15.83 23.37
N PRO A 376 -10.89 -16.93 23.82
CA PRO A 376 -10.34 -17.72 24.94
C PRO A 376 -9.00 -18.41 24.64
N THR A 377 -8.70 -18.69 23.37
CA THR A 377 -7.47 -19.37 22.92
C THR A 377 -6.93 -18.75 21.63
N GLU A 378 -5.64 -19.00 21.36
CA GLU A 378 -4.99 -18.54 20.10
C GLU A 378 -5.69 -19.11 18.85
N GLU A 379 -6.12 -20.37 18.91
CA GLU A 379 -6.84 -20.98 17.79
C GLU A 379 -8.21 -20.32 17.57
N ALA A 380 -8.95 -20.05 18.62
CA ALA A 380 -10.25 -19.36 18.54
C ALA A 380 -10.07 -17.93 18.01
N ALA A 381 -9.02 -17.21 18.43
CA ALA A 381 -8.68 -15.89 17.90
C ALA A 381 -8.35 -15.95 16.39
N ALA A 382 -7.55 -16.92 15.97
CA ALA A 382 -7.23 -17.13 14.55
C ALA A 382 -8.47 -17.50 13.72
N GLN A 383 -9.43 -18.25 14.30
CA GLN A 383 -10.70 -18.56 13.63
C GLN A 383 -11.59 -17.33 13.51
N ALA A 384 -11.72 -16.52 14.57
CA ALA A 384 -12.47 -15.26 14.56
C ALA A 384 -11.90 -14.29 13.51
N HIS A 385 -10.60 -14.10 13.50
CA HIS A 385 -9.92 -13.30 12.48
C HIS A 385 -10.21 -13.79 11.05
N ARG A 386 -10.16 -15.10 10.78
CA ARG A 386 -10.50 -15.65 9.45
C ARG A 386 -11.95 -15.44 9.08
N ARG A 387 -12.92 -15.59 10.02
CA ARG A 387 -14.34 -15.31 9.77
C ARG A 387 -14.57 -13.84 9.42
N ALA A 388 -13.91 -12.92 10.14
CA ALA A 388 -13.94 -11.49 9.84
C ALA A 388 -13.50 -11.20 8.40
N TRP A 389 -12.34 -11.73 7.99
CA TRP A 389 -11.85 -11.60 6.61
C TRP A 389 -12.81 -12.19 5.60
N THR A 390 -13.33 -13.40 5.84
CA THR A 390 -14.27 -14.07 4.93
C THR A 390 -15.54 -13.23 4.76
N ALA A 391 -16.13 -12.74 5.86
CA ALA A 391 -17.32 -11.90 5.81
C ALA A 391 -17.11 -10.62 4.99
N ALA A 392 -15.96 -9.96 5.17
CA ALA A 392 -15.60 -8.76 4.41
C ALA A 392 -15.43 -9.04 2.90
N MET A 393 -14.70 -10.09 2.54
CA MET A 393 -14.47 -10.45 1.14
C MET A 393 -15.74 -10.93 0.44
N ASP A 394 -16.60 -11.66 1.13
CA ASP A 394 -17.91 -12.06 0.59
C ASP A 394 -18.86 -10.86 0.41
N ALA A 395 -18.74 -9.83 1.25
CA ALA A 395 -19.44 -8.56 1.05
C ALA A 395 -18.90 -7.83 -0.19
N CYS A 396 -17.58 -7.81 -0.41
CA CYS A 396 -16.99 -7.24 -1.63
C CYS A 396 -17.57 -7.90 -2.90
N ASP A 397 -17.64 -9.22 -2.92
CA ASP A 397 -18.21 -9.97 -4.05
C ASP A 397 -19.68 -9.60 -4.31
N ARG A 398 -20.50 -9.55 -3.26
CA ARG A 398 -21.93 -9.15 -3.36
C ARG A 398 -22.14 -7.75 -3.90
N HIS A 399 -21.26 -6.81 -3.57
CA HIS A 399 -21.38 -5.39 -3.93
C HIS A 399 -20.51 -4.95 -5.11
N GLY A 400 -19.80 -5.88 -5.78
CA GLY A 400 -18.90 -5.57 -6.88
C GLY A 400 -17.74 -4.65 -6.47
N ALA A 401 -17.28 -4.79 -5.23
CA ALA A 401 -16.13 -4.07 -4.70
C ALA A 401 -14.84 -4.87 -4.93
N THR A 402 -13.70 -4.17 -5.00
CA THR A 402 -12.40 -4.84 -5.04
C THR A 402 -12.04 -5.42 -3.68
N ILE A 403 -11.30 -6.52 -3.64
CA ILE A 403 -10.84 -7.16 -2.39
C ILE A 403 -9.60 -6.47 -1.80
N GLY A 404 -9.02 -5.49 -2.48
CA GLY A 404 -7.86 -4.74 -2.02
C GLY A 404 -7.66 -3.47 -2.81
N HIS A 405 -7.32 -2.37 -2.12
CA HIS A 405 -7.07 -1.08 -2.76
C HIS A 405 -5.57 -0.76 -2.87
N HIS A 406 -4.77 -0.99 -1.81
CA HIS A 406 -3.38 -0.53 -1.79
C HIS A 406 -2.39 -1.33 -0.93
N HIS A 407 -2.80 -2.38 -0.23
CA HIS A 407 -1.87 -3.20 0.57
C HIS A 407 -1.22 -4.34 -0.23
N GLY A 408 -1.62 -4.54 -1.49
CA GLY A 408 -1.25 -5.70 -2.28
C GLY A 408 -2.10 -6.93 -1.94
N ALA A 409 -1.84 -8.03 -2.61
CA ALA A 409 -2.57 -9.28 -2.42
C ALA A 409 -1.89 -10.20 -1.40
N GLY A 410 -0.62 -10.49 -1.62
CA GLY A 410 0.18 -11.39 -0.77
C GLY A 410 -0.52 -12.72 -0.50
N SER A 411 -0.21 -13.32 0.64
CA SER A 411 -0.89 -14.53 1.13
C SER A 411 -2.26 -14.23 1.75
N ALA A 412 -2.50 -13.02 2.23
CA ALA A 412 -3.72 -12.65 2.93
C ALA A 412 -4.98 -12.76 2.05
N ARG A 413 -4.87 -12.36 0.77
CA ARG A 413 -5.99 -12.37 -0.19
C ARG A 413 -6.04 -13.60 -1.10
N ALA A 414 -5.09 -14.52 -0.92
CA ALA A 414 -4.98 -15.74 -1.73
C ALA A 414 -6.31 -16.49 -1.99
N PRO A 415 -7.21 -16.68 -1.00
CA PRO A 415 -8.44 -17.43 -1.21
C PRO A 415 -9.43 -16.77 -2.18
N TRP A 416 -9.30 -15.45 -2.43
CA TRP A 416 -10.28 -14.66 -3.19
C TRP A 416 -9.75 -14.16 -4.54
N ILE A 417 -8.46 -14.35 -4.85
CA ILE A 417 -7.82 -13.86 -6.09
C ILE A 417 -8.52 -14.38 -7.35
N GLU A 418 -8.94 -15.65 -7.36
CA GLU A 418 -9.59 -16.23 -8.53
C GLU A 418 -10.93 -15.55 -8.84
N ARG A 419 -11.71 -15.20 -7.81
CA ARG A 419 -12.95 -14.43 -7.96
C ARG A 419 -12.70 -12.98 -8.40
N GLU A 420 -11.71 -12.32 -7.79
CA GLU A 420 -11.34 -10.95 -8.11
C GLU A 420 -10.88 -10.80 -9.56
N MET A 421 -10.02 -11.68 -10.01
CA MET A 421 -9.39 -11.54 -11.32
C MET A 421 -10.19 -12.21 -12.47
N GLY A 422 -11.00 -13.22 -12.17
CA GLY A 422 -11.71 -13.96 -13.23
C GLY A 422 -10.77 -14.42 -14.35
N GLU A 423 -11.15 -14.18 -15.60
CA GLU A 423 -10.37 -14.54 -16.79
C GLU A 423 -9.01 -13.81 -16.88
N TRP A 424 -8.87 -12.65 -16.25
CA TRP A 424 -7.59 -11.94 -16.21
C TRP A 424 -6.50 -12.72 -15.48
N LEU A 425 -6.87 -13.66 -14.61
CA LEU A 425 -5.90 -14.56 -13.98
C LEU A 425 -5.18 -15.46 -15.01
N GLN A 426 -5.85 -15.85 -16.08
CA GLN A 426 -5.22 -16.63 -17.16
C GLN A 426 -4.22 -15.78 -17.95
N VAL A 427 -4.55 -14.51 -18.20
CA VAL A 427 -3.63 -13.56 -18.84
C VAL A 427 -2.40 -13.34 -17.95
N TRP A 428 -2.61 -13.12 -16.65
CA TRP A 428 -1.51 -13.00 -15.69
C TRP A 428 -0.61 -14.24 -15.69
N LYS A 429 -1.18 -15.45 -15.62
CA LYS A 429 -0.44 -16.72 -15.66
C LYS A 429 0.36 -16.89 -16.96
N ALA A 430 -0.19 -16.48 -18.09
CA ALA A 430 0.50 -16.55 -19.38
C ALA A 430 1.71 -15.61 -19.42
N ILE A 431 1.56 -14.36 -18.95
CA ILE A 431 2.66 -13.39 -18.84
C ILE A 431 3.73 -13.91 -17.87
N HIS A 432 3.30 -14.42 -16.70
CA HIS A 432 4.21 -14.99 -15.71
C HIS A 432 5.03 -16.14 -16.30
N ALA A 433 4.40 -17.11 -16.95
CA ALA A 433 5.08 -18.25 -17.55
C ALA A 433 6.05 -17.85 -18.68
N ALA A 434 5.74 -16.76 -19.41
CA ALA A 434 6.63 -16.24 -20.45
C ALA A 434 7.87 -15.54 -19.87
N LEU A 435 7.73 -14.82 -18.76
CA LEU A 435 8.84 -14.07 -18.13
C LEU A 435 9.64 -14.93 -17.15
N ASP A 436 8.99 -15.86 -16.44
CA ASP A 436 9.58 -16.73 -15.41
C ASP A 436 9.24 -18.21 -15.65
N PRO A 437 9.77 -18.82 -16.74
CA PRO A 437 9.44 -20.20 -17.11
C PRO A 437 9.93 -21.23 -16.07
N VAL A 438 10.93 -20.88 -15.26
CA VAL A 438 11.47 -21.76 -14.19
C VAL A 438 10.72 -21.57 -12.88
N ALA A 439 9.92 -20.51 -12.81
CA ALA A 439 9.08 -20.21 -11.67
C ALA A 439 9.88 -19.91 -10.37
N ILE A 440 10.89 -19.05 -10.47
CA ILE A 440 11.72 -18.66 -9.32
C ILE A 440 11.21 -17.41 -8.59
N MET A 441 10.41 -16.55 -9.27
CA MET A 441 10.01 -15.27 -8.70
C MET A 441 8.89 -15.42 -7.67
N ASN A 442 8.90 -14.57 -6.69
CA ASN A 442 8.05 -14.51 -5.50
C ASN A 442 6.87 -15.51 -5.46
N PRO A 443 7.00 -16.66 -4.80
CA PRO A 443 5.99 -17.71 -4.84
C PRO A 443 4.67 -17.33 -4.14
N ARG A 444 4.61 -16.15 -3.49
CA ARG A 444 3.43 -15.63 -2.76
C ARG A 444 2.73 -14.48 -3.46
N ALA A 445 3.30 -13.96 -4.53
CA ALA A 445 2.61 -12.93 -5.31
C ALA A 445 1.24 -13.42 -5.77
N LEU A 446 0.23 -12.57 -5.66
CA LEU A 446 -1.17 -12.92 -5.93
C LEU A 446 -1.63 -14.22 -5.23
N GLY A 447 -1.26 -14.41 -3.98
CA GLY A 447 -1.72 -15.53 -3.17
C GLY A 447 -0.97 -16.85 -3.39
N GLY A 448 0.11 -16.81 -4.12
CA GLY A 448 0.93 -17.98 -4.38
C GLY A 448 0.55 -18.77 -5.62
N ARG A 449 1.47 -19.64 -6.03
CA ARG A 449 1.24 -20.57 -7.14
C ARG A 449 0.39 -21.72 -6.65
N ARG A 450 -0.74 -21.94 -7.28
CA ARG A 450 -1.48 -23.20 -7.23
C ARG A 450 -1.36 -23.89 -8.57
#